data_c6bbd1dac40f69d30ad84c0914ffade1
#
_entry.id   c6bbd1dac40f69d30ad84c0914ffade1
#
_cell.length_a   1.000
_cell.length_b   1.000
_cell.length_c   1.000
_cell.angle_alpha   90.00
_cell.angle_beta   90.00
_cell.angle_gamma   90.00
#
_symmetry.space_group_name_H-M   'P 1'
#
loop_
_entity.id
_entity.type
_entity.pdbx_description
1 polymer ?
#
loop_
_entity_poly.entity_id
_entity_poly.type
_entity_poly.pdbx_seq_one_letter_code
_entity_poly.pdbx_strand_id
1 'polypeptide(L)'
;MVSYGDAVLVLLEAHEVVEPLWVACAGERVKILDDGFAWLFVLHEGARHVVTAHCDAAGEPVHWYVDVVEDWWMGDDGFPVYADLFLDVVATPGGSVELLDAAELEAALAADVVTSAQYELALSEADRIVRALQGGRFEPAVRTREFHSAARSVTGT
;
A
#
# COMPACT_ATOMS: atom_id res chain seq x y z
N MET A 1 12.44 -9.70 3.67
CA MET A 1 11.87 -8.79 4.68
C MET A 1 13.00 -8.16 5.47
N VAL A 2 12.94 -6.88 5.72
CA VAL A 2 13.99 -6.13 6.43
C VAL A 2 13.39 -5.01 7.27
N SER A 3 13.98 -4.75 8.45
CA SER A 3 13.67 -3.56 9.25
C SER A 3 14.49 -2.38 8.76
N TYR A 4 13.85 -1.23 8.57
CA TYR A 4 14.48 0.00 8.09
C TYR A 4 13.91 1.21 8.84
N GLY A 5 14.64 1.71 9.82
CA GLY A 5 14.13 2.72 10.77
C GLY A 5 12.95 2.16 11.56
N ASP A 6 11.82 2.86 11.50
CA ASP A 6 10.54 2.48 12.10
C ASP A 6 9.62 1.70 11.13
N ALA A 7 10.15 1.30 9.97
CA ALA A 7 9.40 0.54 8.98
C ALA A 7 9.88 -0.92 8.88
N VAL A 8 8.93 -1.80 8.58
CA VAL A 8 9.20 -3.14 8.06
C VAL A 8 8.93 -3.12 6.56
N LEU A 9 9.92 -3.59 5.78
CA LEU A 9 9.85 -3.68 4.33
C LEU A 9 9.79 -5.14 3.91
N VAL A 10 8.81 -5.48 3.05
CA VAL A 10 8.71 -6.79 2.41
C VAL A 10 8.74 -6.59 0.91
N LEU A 11 9.71 -7.20 0.23
CA LEU A 11 9.88 -7.11 -1.22
C LEU A 11 9.54 -8.45 -1.86
N LEU A 12 8.61 -8.43 -2.81
CA LEU A 12 8.29 -9.55 -3.69
C LEU A 12 8.72 -9.17 -5.11
N GLU A 13 9.63 -9.94 -5.70
CA GLU A 13 10.06 -9.76 -7.09
C GLU A 13 9.38 -10.79 -7.98
N ALA A 14 8.81 -10.34 -9.09
CA ALA A 14 8.11 -11.17 -10.05
C ALA A 14 9.08 -11.68 -11.13
N HIS A 15 9.01 -12.98 -11.39
CA HIS A 15 9.79 -13.65 -12.42
C HIS A 15 8.86 -14.56 -13.21
N GLU A 16 9.05 -14.64 -14.53
CA GLU A 16 8.30 -15.54 -15.43
C GLU A 16 6.77 -15.30 -15.34
N VAL A 17 6.36 -14.05 -15.50
CA VAL A 17 4.95 -13.65 -15.45
C VAL A 17 4.25 -14.11 -16.75
N VAL A 18 3.26 -14.98 -16.62
CA VAL A 18 2.51 -15.51 -17.77
C VAL A 18 1.67 -14.43 -18.45
N GLU A 19 1.04 -13.57 -17.64
CA GLU A 19 0.19 -12.49 -18.15
C GLU A 19 0.37 -11.24 -17.28
N PRO A 20 0.70 -10.08 -17.86
CA PRO A 20 0.82 -8.83 -17.12
C PRO A 20 -0.50 -8.44 -16.44
N LEU A 21 -0.41 -7.88 -15.22
CA LEU A 21 -1.55 -7.38 -14.49
C LEU A 21 -1.68 -5.86 -14.64
N TRP A 22 -2.87 -5.44 -15.03
CA TRP A 22 -3.24 -4.03 -15.18
C TRP A 22 -4.36 -3.67 -14.23
N VAL A 23 -4.29 -2.45 -13.69
CA VAL A 23 -5.33 -1.87 -12.81
C VAL A 23 -5.73 -0.49 -13.33
N ALA A 24 -6.89 -0.02 -12.89
CA ALA A 24 -7.33 1.35 -13.12
C ALA A 24 -7.09 2.21 -11.88
N CYS A 25 -6.63 3.45 -12.08
CA CYS A 25 -6.53 4.46 -11.04
C CYS A 25 -7.04 5.79 -11.61
N ALA A 26 -8.18 6.29 -11.13
CA ALA A 26 -8.81 7.51 -11.58
C ALA A 26 -8.95 7.59 -13.13
N GLY A 27 -9.31 6.47 -13.76
CA GLY A 27 -9.46 6.35 -15.22
C GLY A 27 -8.15 6.10 -15.97
N GLU A 28 -7.01 6.17 -15.33
CA GLU A 28 -5.70 5.80 -15.89
C GLU A 28 -5.49 4.29 -15.76
N ARG A 29 -5.00 3.66 -16.83
CA ARG A 29 -4.66 2.23 -16.83
C ARG A 29 -3.19 2.04 -16.56
N VAL A 30 -2.85 1.32 -15.49
CA VAL A 30 -1.48 1.13 -15.01
C VAL A 30 -1.12 -0.35 -14.95
N LYS A 31 0.04 -0.70 -15.50
CA LYS A 31 0.59 -2.05 -15.36
C LYS A 31 1.32 -2.15 -14.00
N ILE A 32 0.93 -3.10 -13.18
CA ILE A 32 1.47 -3.29 -11.83
C ILE A 32 2.23 -4.60 -11.66
N LEU A 33 2.17 -5.50 -12.63
CA LEU A 33 2.89 -6.77 -12.62
C LEU A 33 3.33 -7.13 -14.03
N ASP A 34 4.61 -7.43 -14.17
CA ASP A 34 5.25 -8.01 -15.36
C ASP A 34 6.60 -8.60 -14.94
N ASP A 35 7.32 -9.19 -15.88
CA ASP A 35 8.67 -9.71 -15.60
C ASP A 35 9.60 -8.61 -15.05
N GLY A 36 10.25 -8.92 -13.93
CA GLY A 36 11.16 -8.00 -13.23
C GLY A 36 10.47 -6.94 -12.38
N PHE A 37 9.15 -6.87 -12.37
CA PHE A 37 8.42 -5.98 -11.47
C PHE A 37 8.58 -6.42 -10.01
N ALA A 38 8.44 -5.47 -9.09
CA ALA A 38 8.48 -5.73 -7.67
C ALA A 38 7.31 -5.07 -6.94
N TRP A 39 6.79 -5.78 -5.94
CA TRP A 39 5.82 -5.25 -4.99
C TRP A 39 6.51 -5.05 -3.66
N LEU A 40 6.58 -3.81 -3.23
CA LEU A 40 7.22 -3.41 -1.99
C LEU A 40 6.15 -3.04 -0.97
N PHE A 41 6.03 -3.85 0.07
CA PHE A 41 5.15 -3.55 1.21
C PHE A 41 5.94 -2.72 2.22
N VAL A 42 5.34 -1.61 2.66
CA VAL A 42 5.91 -0.70 3.66
C VAL A 42 4.93 -0.61 4.83
N LEU A 43 5.37 -1.05 6.00
CA LEU A 43 4.60 -1.06 7.23
C LEU A 43 5.34 -0.24 8.28
N HIS A 44 4.87 0.97 8.57
CA HIS A 44 5.43 1.81 9.63
C HIS A 44 4.83 1.44 10.99
N GLU A 45 5.66 1.41 12.01
CA GLU A 45 5.22 1.17 13.38
C GLU A 45 4.17 2.22 13.81
N GLY A 46 3.04 1.75 14.34
CA GLY A 46 1.94 2.60 14.78
C GLY A 46 1.13 3.28 13.68
N ALA A 47 1.45 3.05 12.41
CA ALA A 47 0.64 3.57 11.31
C ALA A 47 -0.67 2.80 11.17
N ARG A 48 -1.73 3.52 10.74
CA ARG A 48 -3.05 2.95 10.45
C ARG A 48 -3.26 2.74 8.96
N HIS A 49 -2.18 2.43 8.27
CA HIS A 49 -2.18 2.06 6.86
C HIS A 49 -0.99 1.13 6.55
N VAL A 50 -1.17 0.32 5.53
CA VAL A 50 -0.13 -0.49 4.92
C VAL A 50 -0.01 -0.07 3.46
N VAL A 51 1.20 0.14 2.98
CA VAL A 51 1.44 0.59 1.61
C VAL A 51 2.02 -0.56 0.79
N THR A 52 1.46 -0.79 -0.39
CA THR A 52 2.07 -1.61 -1.44
C THR A 52 2.50 -0.69 -2.57
N ALA A 53 3.80 -0.50 -2.74
CA ALA A 53 4.36 0.21 -3.88
C ALA A 53 4.64 -0.80 -5.00
N HIS A 54 4.01 -0.61 -6.16
CA HIS A 54 4.28 -1.38 -7.36
C HIS A 54 5.39 -0.67 -8.12
N CYS A 55 6.51 -1.38 -8.33
CA CYS A 55 7.69 -0.87 -9.02
C CYS A 55 7.92 -1.66 -10.31
N ASP A 56 8.34 -0.97 -11.34
CA ASP A 56 8.71 -1.60 -12.61
C ASP A 56 10.08 -2.31 -12.54
N ALA A 57 10.52 -2.90 -13.62
CA ALA A 57 11.79 -3.65 -13.70
C ALA A 57 13.04 -2.77 -13.44
N ALA A 58 12.92 -1.45 -13.55
CA ALA A 58 13.97 -0.50 -13.18
C ALA A 58 13.95 -0.09 -11.70
N GLY A 59 12.94 -0.55 -10.94
CA GLY A 59 12.72 -0.18 -9.55
C GLY A 59 12.00 1.16 -9.38
N GLU A 60 11.42 1.70 -10.45
CA GLU A 60 10.66 2.95 -10.42
C GLU A 60 9.21 2.70 -10.01
N PRO A 61 8.66 3.47 -9.05
CA PRO A 61 7.27 3.31 -8.67
C PRO A 61 6.33 3.69 -9.82
N VAL A 62 5.35 2.83 -10.08
CA VAL A 62 4.31 3.04 -11.10
C VAL A 62 2.92 3.19 -10.49
N HIS A 63 2.73 2.71 -9.27
CA HIS A 63 1.43 2.74 -8.58
C HIS A 63 1.63 2.48 -7.09
N TRP A 64 0.77 3.08 -6.26
CA TRP A 64 0.68 2.78 -4.83
C TRP A 64 -0.73 2.32 -4.49
N TYR A 65 -0.81 1.27 -3.72
CA TYR A 65 -2.03 0.77 -3.10
C TYR A 65 -1.89 0.91 -1.58
N VAL A 66 -2.79 1.64 -0.95
CA VAL A 66 -2.73 1.94 0.47
C VAL A 66 -3.97 1.36 1.15
N ASP A 67 -3.79 0.30 1.92
CA ASP A 67 -4.83 -0.28 2.76
C ASP A 67 -4.96 0.55 4.04
N VAL A 68 -6.17 1.01 4.37
CA VAL A 68 -6.47 1.60 5.67
C VAL A 68 -6.73 0.47 6.66
N VAL A 69 -6.00 0.46 7.77
CA VAL A 69 -6.04 -0.61 8.77
C VAL A 69 -6.29 -0.06 10.17
N GLU A 70 -6.84 -0.88 11.05
CA GLU A 70 -6.96 -0.54 12.46
C GLU A 70 -5.58 -0.61 13.15
N ASP A 71 -4.85 -1.68 12.86
CA ASP A 71 -3.50 -1.93 13.37
C ASP A 71 -2.82 -3.01 12.53
N TRP A 72 -1.52 -3.18 12.71
CA TRP A 72 -0.75 -4.28 12.16
C TRP A 72 0.25 -4.83 13.19
N TRP A 73 0.62 -6.09 13.07
CA TRP A 73 1.56 -6.76 13.95
C TRP A 73 2.31 -7.87 13.22
N MET A 74 3.39 -8.36 13.81
CA MET A 74 4.08 -9.54 13.30
C MET A 74 3.35 -10.80 13.75
N GLY A 75 2.96 -11.65 12.80
CA GLY A 75 2.39 -12.96 13.06
C GLY A 75 3.40 -13.96 13.63
N ASP A 76 2.92 -15.06 14.17
CA ASP A 76 3.75 -16.14 14.74
C ASP A 76 4.64 -16.81 13.68
N ASP A 77 4.25 -16.74 12.42
CA ASP A 77 5.02 -17.23 11.26
C ASP A 77 6.11 -16.25 10.79
N GLY A 78 6.22 -15.08 11.44
CA GLY A 78 7.19 -14.05 11.11
C GLY A 78 6.80 -13.14 9.95
N PHE A 79 5.53 -13.19 9.48
CA PHE A 79 5.00 -12.27 8.48
C PHE A 79 4.08 -11.24 9.09
N PRO A 80 4.00 -10.01 8.49
CA PRO A 80 3.08 -8.99 8.95
C PRO A 80 1.62 -9.42 8.74
N VAL A 81 0.80 -9.11 9.73
CA VAL A 81 -0.66 -9.28 9.71
C VAL A 81 -1.30 -7.95 10.04
N TYR A 82 -2.42 -7.60 9.41
CA TYR A 82 -3.13 -6.36 9.70
C TYR A 82 -4.65 -6.53 9.71
N ALA A 83 -5.29 -5.70 10.51
CA ALA A 83 -6.75 -5.64 10.63
C ALA A 83 -7.28 -4.61 9.65
N ASP A 84 -7.78 -5.06 8.51
CA ASP A 84 -8.30 -4.23 7.44
C ASP A 84 -9.59 -3.46 7.84
N LEU A 85 -9.68 -2.19 7.44
CA LEU A 85 -10.85 -1.33 7.65
C LEU A 85 -11.58 -0.96 6.34
N PHE A 86 -11.47 -1.80 5.33
CA PHE A 86 -12.21 -1.77 4.05
C PHE A 86 -11.80 -0.65 3.08
N LEU A 87 -11.49 0.56 3.54
CA LEU A 87 -11.09 1.65 2.64
C LEU A 87 -9.67 1.45 2.12
N ASP A 88 -9.53 1.69 0.81
CA ASP A 88 -8.24 1.71 0.14
C ASP A 88 -8.05 3.03 -0.60
N VAL A 89 -6.81 3.47 -0.73
CA VAL A 89 -6.43 4.62 -1.55
C VAL A 89 -5.40 4.17 -2.56
N VAL A 90 -5.63 4.48 -3.83
CA VAL A 90 -4.68 4.20 -4.91
C VAL A 90 -4.19 5.50 -5.52
N ALA A 91 -2.94 5.49 -5.97
CA ALA A 91 -2.31 6.65 -6.56
C ALA A 91 -1.26 6.27 -7.60
N THR A 92 -0.96 7.20 -8.51
CA THR A 92 0.12 7.07 -9.50
C THR A 92 1.13 8.21 -9.35
N PRO A 93 2.38 8.04 -9.82
CA PRO A 93 3.38 9.10 -9.84
C PRO A 93 2.95 10.34 -10.64
N GLY A 94 2.03 10.16 -11.61
CA GLY A 94 1.45 11.24 -12.40
C GLY A 94 0.46 12.14 -11.65
N GLY A 95 0.11 11.80 -10.39
CA GLY A 95 -0.75 12.59 -9.52
C GLY A 95 -2.21 12.12 -9.47
N SER A 96 -2.57 11.02 -10.11
CA SER A 96 -3.90 10.42 -9.97
C SER A 96 -4.05 9.84 -8.57
N VAL A 97 -5.18 10.13 -7.90
CA VAL A 97 -5.53 9.60 -6.58
C VAL A 97 -7.00 9.21 -6.57
N GLU A 98 -7.32 8.02 -6.06
CA GLU A 98 -8.67 7.49 -5.97
C GLU A 98 -8.92 6.78 -4.65
N LEU A 99 -10.07 7.05 -4.03
CA LEU A 99 -10.57 6.30 -2.87
C LEU A 99 -11.43 5.14 -3.35
N LEU A 100 -11.17 3.93 -2.84
CA LEU A 100 -11.88 2.71 -3.17
C LEU A 100 -12.67 2.17 -1.97
N ASP A 101 -13.72 1.39 -2.27
CA ASP A 101 -14.44 0.53 -1.34
C ASP A 101 -15.24 1.28 -0.25
N ALA A 102 -15.60 2.55 -0.48
CA ALA A 102 -16.45 3.32 0.44
C ALA A 102 -17.80 2.63 0.69
N ALA A 103 -18.40 2.01 -0.33
CA ALA A 103 -19.66 1.28 -0.20
C ALA A 103 -19.50 0.02 0.66
N GLU A 104 -18.36 -0.65 0.62
CA GLU A 104 -18.06 -1.81 1.47
C GLU A 104 -17.96 -1.42 2.94
N LEU A 105 -17.32 -0.30 3.25
CA LEU A 105 -17.26 0.24 4.61
C LEU A 105 -18.64 0.63 5.14
N GLU A 106 -19.48 1.28 4.33
CA GLU A 106 -20.87 1.61 4.67
C GLU A 106 -21.68 0.34 4.98
N ALA A 107 -21.55 -0.70 4.15
CA ALA A 107 -22.21 -1.98 4.36
C ALA A 107 -21.71 -2.68 5.63
N ALA A 108 -20.42 -2.61 5.93
CA ALA A 108 -19.83 -3.17 7.14
C ALA A 108 -20.36 -2.47 8.41
N LEU A 109 -20.53 -1.15 8.37
CA LEU A 109 -21.16 -0.40 9.47
C LEU A 109 -22.62 -0.79 9.66
N ALA A 110 -23.39 -0.89 8.58
CA ALA A 110 -24.81 -1.29 8.63
C ALA A 110 -25.01 -2.71 9.17
N ALA A 111 -24.03 -3.60 8.93
CA ALA A 111 -24.05 -5.00 9.39
C ALA A 111 -23.38 -5.20 10.75
N ASP A 112 -23.00 -4.14 11.45
CA ASP A 112 -22.26 -4.20 12.73
C ASP A 112 -20.94 -4.98 12.67
N VAL A 113 -20.31 -5.09 11.48
CA VAL A 113 -18.99 -5.70 11.29
C VAL A 113 -17.90 -4.76 11.78
N VAL A 114 -18.09 -3.45 11.62
CA VAL A 114 -17.25 -2.40 12.21
C VAL A 114 -18.08 -1.56 13.17
N THR A 115 -17.41 -1.03 14.21
CA THR A 115 -18.01 -0.07 15.14
C THR A 115 -18.03 1.32 14.52
N SER A 116 -18.84 2.23 15.11
CA SER A 116 -18.82 3.65 14.71
C SER A 116 -17.44 4.27 14.85
N ALA A 117 -16.70 3.90 15.89
CA ALA A 117 -15.32 4.39 16.12
C ALA A 117 -14.35 3.90 15.03
N GLN A 118 -14.45 2.64 14.61
CA GLN A 118 -13.65 2.09 13.50
C GLN A 118 -14.00 2.74 12.16
N TYR A 119 -15.29 2.98 11.91
CA TYR A 119 -15.78 3.69 10.72
C TYR A 119 -15.20 5.10 10.63
N GLU A 120 -15.29 5.90 11.71
CA GLU A 120 -14.74 7.25 11.76
C GLU A 120 -13.21 7.27 11.61
N LEU A 121 -12.52 6.30 12.22
CA LEU A 121 -11.08 6.14 12.08
C LEU A 121 -10.69 5.86 10.63
N ALA A 122 -11.40 4.97 9.95
CA ALA A 122 -11.14 4.64 8.55
C ALA A 122 -11.31 5.86 7.64
N LEU A 123 -12.41 6.62 7.80
CA LEU A 123 -12.66 7.85 7.03
C LEU A 123 -11.58 8.91 7.27
N SER A 124 -11.22 9.12 8.52
CA SER A 124 -10.20 10.13 8.91
C SER A 124 -8.83 9.78 8.33
N GLU A 125 -8.42 8.52 8.43
CA GLU A 125 -7.12 8.07 7.90
C GLU A 125 -7.08 8.12 6.37
N ALA A 126 -8.16 7.69 5.68
CA ALA A 126 -8.25 7.76 4.23
C ALA A 126 -8.17 9.21 3.73
N ASP A 127 -8.89 10.15 4.38
CA ASP A 127 -8.82 11.57 4.04
C ASP A 127 -7.40 12.15 4.21
N ARG A 128 -6.73 11.80 5.30
CA ARG A 128 -5.34 12.19 5.56
C ARG A 128 -4.40 11.68 4.47
N ILE A 129 -4.52 10.42 4.07
CA ILE A 129 -3.71 9.80 3.02
C ILE A 129 -3.95 10.48 1.67
N VAL A 130 -5.21 10.66 1.28
CA VAL A 130 -5.59 11.34 0.03
C VAL A 130 -4.96 12.73 -0.06
N ARG A 131 -5.10 13.53 1.00
CA ARG A 131 -4.52 14.89 1.05
C ARG A 131 -3.00 14.88 0.98
N ALA A 132 -2.35 13.95 1.67
CA ALA A 132 -0.90 13.82 1.65
C ALA A 132 -0.39 13.41 0.25
N LEU A 133 -1.07 12.47 -0.41
CA LEU A 133 -0.74 12.06 -1.78
C LEU A 133 -0.93 13.20 -2.78
N GLN A 134 -2.07 13.91 -2.72
CA GLN A 134 -2.35 15.06 -3.58
C GLN A 134 -1.34 16.20 -3.39
N GLY A 135 -0.84 16.37 -2.17
CA GLY A 135 0.18 17.38 -1.83
C GLY A 135 1.62 16.94 -2.04
N GLY A 136 1.88 15.71 -2.51
CA GLY A 136 3.22 15.17 -2.68
C GLY A 136 3.99 14.99 -1.36
N ARG A 137 3.28 14.79 -0.24
CA ARG A 137 3.84 14.68 1.11
C ARG A 137 3.58 13.33 1.79
N PHE A 138 3.03 12.37 1.06
CA PHE A 138 2.85 11.02 1.59
C PHE A 138 4.20 10.32 1.63
N GLU A 139 4.78 10.22 2.80
CA GLU A 139 6.17 9.81 3.02
C GLU A 139 6.51 8.45 2.38
N PRO A 140 5.68 7.39 2.50
CA PRO A 140 5.99 6.12 1.84
C PRO A 140 6.09 6.22 0.31
N ALA A 141 5.27 7.07 -0.32
CA ALA A 141 5.35 7.29 -1.76
C ALA A 141 6.62 8.09 -2.14
N VAL A 142 6.95 9.13 -1.38
CA VAL A 142 8.15 9.95 -1.59
C VAL A 142 9.42 9.12 -1.47
N ARG A 143 9.47 8.18 -0.51
CA ARG A 143 10.66 7.36 -0.21
C ARG A 143 10.67 5.98 -0.86
N THR A 144 9.76 5.69 -1.79
CA THR A 144 9.66 4.34 -2.39
C THR A 144 10.99 3.84 -2.97
N ARG A 145 11.73 4.69 -3.70
CA ARG A 145 13.03 4.30 -4.28
C ARG A 145 14.05 3.95 -3.21
N GLU A 146 14.09 4.71 -2.13
CA GLU A 146 14.97 4.48 -0.98
C GLU A 146 14.64 3.13 -0.32
N PHE A 147 13.36 2.91 -0.01
CA PHE A 147 12.88 1.67 0.60
C PHE A 147 13.11 0.45 -0.30
N HIS A 148 12.85 0.59 -1.60
CA HIS A 148 13.11 -0.47 -2.59
C HIS A 148 14.59 -0.84 -2.62
N SER A 149 15.49 0.14 -2.67
CA SER A 149 16.94 -0.07 -2.63
C SER A 149 17.38 -0.75 -1.32
N ALA A 150 16.86 -0.30 -0.17
CA ALA A 150 17.15 -0.89 1.12
C ALA A 150 16.70 -2.36 1.21
N ALA A 151 15.49 -2.66 0.74
CA ALA A 151 14.97 -4.02 0.73
C ALA A 151 15.78 -4.95 -0.18
N ARG A 152 16.17 -4.49 -1.36
CA ARG A 152 17.02 -5.26 -2.29
C ARG A 152 18.42 -5.52 -1.78
N SER A 153 19.02 -4.61 -1.04
CA SER A 153 20.37 -4.76 -0.52
C SER A 153 20.54 -5.93 0.44
N VAL A 154 19.44 -6.37 1.07
CA VAL A 154 19.42 -7.52 2.00
C VAL A 154 19.13 -8.83 1.26
N THR A 155 18.42 -8.79 0.14
CA THR A 155 18.11 -9.96 -0.70
C THR A 155 19.17 -10.24 -1.76
N GLY A 156 20.01 -9.26 -2.05
CA GLY A 156 21.08 -9.34 -3.03
C GLY A 156 22.33 -10.03 -2.47
N THR A 157 22.35 -11.30 -2.62
CA THR A 157 23.63 -12.04 -2.65
C THR A 157 24.08 -12.21 -4.08
#